data_605de46054e97d41a8a6f14a14cbfe65
#
_entry.id   605de46054e97d41a8a6f14a14cbfe65
#
_cell.length_a   1.000
_cell.length_b   1.000
_cell.length_c   1.000
_cell.angle_alpha   90.00
_cell.angle_beta   90.00
_cell.angle_gamma   90.00
#
_symmetry.space_group_name_H-M   'P 1'
#
loop_
_entity.id
_entity.type
_entity.pdbx_description
1 polymer ?
#
loop_
_entity_poly.entity_id
_entity_poly.type
_entity_poly.pdbx_seq_one_letter_code
_entity_poly.pdbx_strand_id
1 'polypeptide(L)'
;MNIDQFKPATVYTIYIAATPEKVWQALTSAEFSRKYFFGNAVEVDLKIGGAYIVRTPDGAIHISGEVIECEPPRKLTVTFNVNWSELIEKLGPTLVTYEIEPAGDAVRLTMTEAHDRPLSDDILSGGRQGWPAILSNLKSLLETGNALVVKMGPPQRMLAALKTMGIATP
;
A
#
# COMPACT_ATOMS: atom_id res chain seq x y z
N MET A 1 -14.44 -9.90 8.73
CA MET A 1 -13.02 -10.38 8.72
C MET A 1 -12.46 -10.29 10.14
N ASN A 2 -11.76 -11.34 10.63
CA ASN A 2 -11.08 -11.27 11.93
C ASN A 2 -9.65 -10.79 11.73
N ILE A 3 -9.37 -9.52 12.05
CA ILE A 3 -8.04 -8.89 11.86
C ILE A 3 -6.98 -9.42 12.82
N ASP A 4 -7.34 -10.05 13.96
CA ASP A 4 -6.40 -10.60 14.93
C ASP A 4 -5.59 -11.79 14.39
N GLN A 5 -6.06 -12.40 13.31
CA GLN A 5 -5.37 -13.50 12.62
C GLN A 5 -4.21 -12.99 11.74
N PHE A 6 -4.25 -11.71 11.35
CA PHE A 6 -3.22 -11.13 10.51
C PHE A 6 -1.95 -10.85 11.32
N LYS A 7 -0.81 -11.26 10.77
CA LYS A 7 0.50 -11.01 11.38
C LYS A 7 1.32 -10.11 10.47
N PRO A 8 2.00 -9.10 11.03
CA PRO A 8 2.90 -8.25 10.28
C PRO A 8 3.97 -9.07 9.56
N ALA A 9 4.08 -8.89 8.26
CA ALA A 9 5.12 -9.49 7.42
C ALA A 9 6.18 -8.46 7.04
N THR A 10 5.77 -7.18 6.92
CA THR A 10 6.64 -6.07 6.57
C THR A 10 6.18 -4.81 7.29
N VAL A 11 7.11 -4.08 7.88
CA VAL A 11 6.84 -2.80 8.56
C VAL A 11 7.87 -1.77 8.11
N TYR A 12 7.41 -0.63 7.66
CA TYR A 12 8.25 0.52 7.31
C TYR A 12 7.83 1.73 8.14
N THR A 13 8.81 2.43 8.69
CA THR A 13 8.61 3.70 9.41
C THR A 13 9.46 4.77 8.77
N ILE A 14 8.85 5.89 8.42
CA ILE A 14 9.53 7.06 7.88
C ILE A 14 9.04 8.33 8.59
N TYR A 15 9.85 9.38 8.53
CA TYR A 15 9.49 10.71 9.01
C TYR A 15 9.35 11.66 7.81
N ILE A 16 8.26 12.44 7.80
CA ILE A 16 7.93 13.36 6.73
C ILE A 16 7.73 14.75 7.32
N ALA A 17 8.41 15.76 6.80
CA ALA A 17 8.20 17.17 7.18
C ALA A 17 6.87 17.67 6.57
N ALA A 18 5.78 17.27 7.20
CA ALA A 18 4.41 17.61 6.81
C ALA A 18 3.49 17.52 8.04
N THR A 19 2.23 17.94 7.89
CA THR A 19 1.20 17.76 8.92
C THR A 19 0.50 16.41 8.76
N PRO A 20 -0.11 15.84 9.83
CA PRO A 20 -0.91 14.62 9.73
C PRO A 20 -2.00 14.70 8.67
N GLU A 21 -2.67 15.84 8.56
CA GLU A 21 -3.75 16.07 7.57
C GLU A 21 -3.24 16.01 6.13
N LYS A 22 -2.04 16.53 5.85
CA LYS A 22 -1.43 16.45 4.52
C LYS A 22 -1.03 15.03 4.17
N VAL A 23 -0.47 14.29 5.12
CA VAL A 23 -0.14 12.86 4.92
C VAL A 23 -1.42 12.06 4.66
N TRP A 24 -2.45 12.27 5.49
CA TRP A 24 -3.77 11.64 5.29
C TRP A 24 -4.35 11.93 3.91
N GLN A 25 -4.39 13.20 3.52
CA GLN A 25 -4.87 13.61 2.21
C GLN A 25 -4.08 12.94 1.07
N ALA A 26 -2.77 12.86 1.19
CA ALA A 26 -1.94 12.21 0.18
C ALA A 26 -2.22 10.70 0.06
N LEU A 27 -2.45 10.01 1.17
CA LEU A 27 -2.76 8.57 1.18
C LEU A 27 -4.16 8.25 0.67
N THR A 28 -5.10 9.20 0.73
CA THR A 28 -6.53 8.97 0.45
C THR A 28 -7.05 9.70 -0.80
N SER A 29 -6.19 10.39 -1.53
CA SER A 29 -6.56 11.20 -2.70
C SER A 29 -5.95 10.66 -3.99
N ALA A 30 -6.78 10.47 -5.01
CA ALA A 30 -6.34 10.10 -6.35
C ALA A 30 -5.40 11.16 -6.97
N GLU A 31 -5.62 12.45 -6.70
CA GLU A 31 -4.77 13.53 -7.20
C GLU A 31 -3.33 13.39 -6.70
N PHE A 32 -3.15 13.12 -5.39
CA PHE A 32 -1.83 12.94 -4.82
C PHE A 32 -1.22 11.59 -5.21
N SER A 33 -1.98 10.51 -5.11
CA SER A 33 -1.45 9.16 -5.34
C SER A 33 -0.92 8.96 -6.76
N ARG A 34 -1.53 9.57 -7.77
CA ARG A 34 -0.99 9.57 -9.14
C ARG A 34 0.45 10.11 -9.24
N LYS A 35 0.83 11.01 -8.34
CA LYS A 35 2.15 11.64 -8.35
C LYS A 35 3.23 10.77 -7.70
N TYR A 36 2.89 9.99 -6.66
CA TYR A 36 3.86 9.21 -5.91
C TYR A 36 3.71 7.69 -6.04
N PHE A 37 2.53 7.20 -6.46
CA PHE A 37 2.25 5.78 -6.57
C PHE A 37 2.31 5.29 -8.03
N PHE A 38 3.39 5.62 -8.73
CA PHE A 38 3.66 5.19 -10.11
C PHE A 38 2.52 5.48 -11.10
N GLY A 39 1.85 6.62 -10.95
CA GLY A 39 0.72 7.00 -11.79
C GLY A 39 -0.63 6.40 -11.36
N ASN A 40 -0.64 5.53 -10.37
CA ASN A 40 -1.85 4.88 -9.89
C ASN A 40 -2.70 5.83 -9.04
N ALA A 41 -4.02 5.72 -9.19
CA ALA A 41 -5.01 6.52 -8.47
C ALA A 41 -5.63 5.72 -7.33
N VAL A 42 -5.49 6.20 -6.09
CA VAL A 42 -6.20 5.69 -4.93
C VAL A 42 -7.57 6.35 -4.83
N GLU A 43 -8.62 5.54 -4.82
CA GLU A 43 -10.00 5.93 -4.61
C GLU A 43 -10.50 5.21 -3.35
N VAL A 44 -10.94 5.95 -2.35
CA VAL A 44 -11.36 5.37 -1.07
C VAL A 44 -12.64 6.01 -0.55
N ASP A 45 -13.59 5.19 -0.14
CA ASP A 45 -14.76 5.62 0.62
C ASP A 45 -14.42 5.51 2.12
N LEU A 46 -14.14 6.66 2.73
CA LEU A 46 -13.58 6.78 4.10
C LEU A 46 -14.61 6.44 5.20
N LYS A 47 -15.11 5.22 5.17
CA LYS A 47 -15.95 4.63 6.21
C LYS A 47 -15.65 3.13 6.30
N ILE A 48 -15.89 2.52 7.46
CA ILE A 48 -15.76 1.07 7.66
C ILE A 48 -16.65 0.33 6.65
N GLY A 49 -16.08 -0.64 5.93
CA GLY A 49 -16.73 -1.36 4.83
C GLY A 49 -16.77 -0.58 3.51
N GLY A 50 -16.26 0.65 3.47
CA GLY A 50 -16.14 1.44 2.24
C GLY A 50 -15.11 0.85 1.28
N ALA A 51 -15.30 1.07 -0.02
CA ALA A 51 -14.40 0.55 -1.04
C ALA A 51 -13.01 1.23 -0.97
N TYR A 52 -11.95 0.43 -1.17
CA TYR A 52 -10.59 0.89 -1.42
C TYR A 52 -10.13 0.35 -2.77
N ILE A 53 -9.94 1.23 -3.73
CA ILE A 53 -9.61 0.86 -5.12
C ILE A 53 -8.35 1.59 -5.54
N VAL A 54 -7.43 0.88 -6.20
CA VAL A 54 -6.28 1.50 -6.88
C VAL A 54 -6.39 1.20 -8.37
N ARG A 55 -6.42 2.28 -9.17
CA ARG A 55 -6.50 2.19 -10.63
C ARG A 55 -5.17 2.53 -11.27
N THR A 56 -4.82 1.78 -12.29
CA THR A 56 -3.71 2.09 -13.19
C THR A 56 -4.03 3.32 -14.06
N PRO A 57 -3.03 3.93 -14.72
CA PRO A 57 -3.24 5.09 -15.58
C PRO A 57 -4.23 4.87 -16.73
N ASP A 58 -4.39 3.65 -17.21
CA ASP A 58 -5.39 3.27 -18.23
C ASP A 58 -6.80 3.00 -17.66
N GLY A 59 -6.98 3.13 -16.32
CA GLY A 59 -8.24 2.98 -15.64
C GLY A 59 -8.58 1.58 -15.16
N ALA A 60 -7.73 0.58 -15.41
CA ALA A 60 -7.94 -0.78 -14.91
C ALA A 60 -7.81 -0.82 -13.38
N ILE A 61 -8.56 -1.71 -12.73
CA ILE A 61 -8.43 -1.93 -11.29
C ILE A 61 -7.21 -2.82 -11.06
N HIS A 62 -6.19 -2.26 -10.41
CA HIS A 62 -4.98 -2.96 -10.02
C HIS A 62 -5.09 -3.58 -8.63
N ILE A 63 -5.69 -2.84 -7.69
CA ILE A 63 -5.91 -3.30 -6.31
C ILE A 63 -7.36 -3.04 -5.96
N SER A 64 -7.97 -4.00 -5.28
CA SER A 64 -9.32 -3.87 -4.72
C SER A 64 -9.31 -4.29 -3.25
N GLY A 65 -10.15 -3.63 -2.46
CA GLY A 65 -10.29 -3.90 -1.06
C GLY A 65 -11.39 -3.08 -0.42
N GLU A 66 -11.41 -3.13 0.90
CA GLU A 66 -12.34 -2.39 1.73
C GLU A 66 -11.63 -1.76 2.93
N VAL A 67 -12.21 -0.71 3.46
CA VAL A 67 -11.75 -0.04 4.66
C VAL A 67 -12.15 -0.85 5.89
N ILE A 68 -11.17 -1.27 6.68
CA ILE A 68 -11.36 -2.05 7.92
C ILE A 68 -11.37 -1.14 9.14
N GLU A 69 -10.47 -0.15 9.18
CA GLU A 69 -10.41 0.87 10.22
C GLU A 69 -10.19 2.23 9.55
N CYS A 70 -10.85 3.28 10.09
CA CYS A 70 -10.74 4.64 9.57
C CYS A 70 -10.84 5.64 10.71
N GLU A 71 -9.71 6.22 11.09
CA GLU A 71 -9.57 7.23 12.13
C GLU A 71 -8.80 8.45 11.60
N PRO A 72 -9.44 9.34 10.84
CA PRO A 72 -8.76 10.52 10.29
C PRO A 72 -8.22 11.46 11.39
N PRO A 73 -7.02 12.02 11.25
CA PRO A 73 -5.99 11.73 10.24
C PRO A 73 -4.94 10.71 10.76
N ARG A 74 -5.29 9.82 11.70
CA ARG A 74 -4.34 9.02 12.48
C ARG A 74 -4.12 7.61 11.96
N LYS A 75 -5.18 6.93 11.51
CA LYS A 75 -5.09 5.51 11.16
C LYS A 75 -6.04 5.14 10.03
N LEU A 76 -5.51 4.40 9.07
CA LEU A 76 -6.28 3.77 8.00
C LEU A 76 -5.80 2.33 7.83
N THR A 77 -6.72 1.37 7.98
CA THR A 77 -6.48 -0.04 7.68
C THR A 77 -7.40 -0.46 6.55
N VAL A 78 -6.83 -1.07 5.51
CA VAL A 78 -7.55 -1.53 4.33
C VAL A 78 -7.15 -2.96 3.98
N THR A 79 -8.05 -3.72 3.35
CA THR A 79 -7.62 -4.87 2.57
C THR A 79 -6.99 -4.39 1.27
N PHE A 80 -5.88 -5.01 0.86
CA PHE A 80 -5.04 -4.57 -0.23
C PHE A 80 -4.74 -5.75 -1.16
N ASN A 81 -5.72 -6.09 -1.99
CA ASN A 81 -5.67 -7.30 -2.78
C ASN A 81 -5.33 -6.95 -4.23
N VAL A 82 -4.16 -7.37 -4.67
CA VAL A 82 -3.76 -7.23 -6.08
C VAL A 82 -4.73 -8.05 -6.95
N ASN A 83 -5.29 -7.40 -7.96
CA ASN A 83 -6.34 -7.97 -8.81
C ASN A 83 -5.78 -8.88 -9.91
N TRP A 84 -4.95 -9.84 -9.51
CA TRP A 84 -4.49 -10.93 -10.37
C TRP A 84 -5.31 -12.18 -10.08
N SER A 85 -5.63 -12.94 -11.13
CA SER A 85 -6.44 -14.14 -11.00
C SER A 85 -5.83 -15.11 -9.96
N GLU A 86 -6.69 -15.69 -9.12
CA GLU A 86 -6.34 -16.69 -8.11
C GLU A 86 -5.41 -16.25 -6.97
N LEU A 87 -4.91 -15.00 -6.97
CA LEU A 87 -3.93 -14.58 -5.98
C LEU A 87 -4.52 -14.60 -4.56
N ILE A 88 -5.71 -14.04 -4.38
CA ILE A 88 -6.40 -14.02 -3.08
C ILE A 88 -6.75 -15.43 -2.63
N GLU A 89 -7.20 -16.29 -3.54
CA GLU A 89 -7.57 -17.67 -3.22
C GLU A 89 -6.37 -18.46 -2.69
N LYS A 90 -5.21 -18.30 -3.32
CA LYS A 90 -4.00 -19.06 -2.97
C LYS A 90 -3.19 -18.45 -1.83
N LEU A 91 -3.06 -17.13 -1.79
CA LEU A 91 -2.22 -16.43 -0.81
C LEU A 91 -3.00 -15.82 0.36
N GLY A 92 -4.33 -15.74 0.25
CA GLY A 92 -5.17 -15.04 1.21
C GLY A 92 -5.15 -13.52 1.02
N PRO A 93 -5.96 -12.82 1.80
CA PRO A 93 -6.04 -11.36 1.76
C PRO A 93 -4.80 -10.72 2.40
N THR A 94 -4.46 -9.52 1.92
CA THR A 94 -3.43 -8.66 2.50
C THR A 94 -4.10 -7.53 3.26
N LEU A 95 -3.63 -7.20 4.45
CA LEU A 95 -3.96 -5.97 5.16
C LEU A 95 -2.82 -4.98 5.02
N VAL A 96 -3.15 -3.73 4.73
CA VAL A 96 -2.23 -2.60 4.82
C VAL A 96 -2.77 -1.61 5.83
N THR A 97 -1.95 -1.27 6.81
CA THR A 97 -2.26 -0.28 7.84
C THR A 97 -1.31 0.90 7.74
N TYR A 98 -1.84 2.11 7.71
CA TYR A 98 -1.10 3.36 7.84
C TYR A 98 -1.40 3.96 9.21
N GLU A 99 -0.35 4.22 9.99
CA GLU A 99 -0.42 4.94 11.27
C GLU A 99 0.36 6.24 11.16
N ILE A 100 -0.31 7.34 11.48
CA ILE A 100 0.18 8.71 11.31
C ILE A 100 0.24 9.37 12.68
N GLU A 101 1.44 9.65 13.16
CA GLU A 101 1.70 10.20 14.49
C GLU A 101 2.46 11.51 14.38
N PRO A 102 2.03 12.58 15.08
CA PRO A 102 2.83 13.79 15.20
C PRO A 102 4.19 13.52 15.83
N ALA A 103 5.25 14.12 15.27
CA ALA A 103 6.62 13.97 15.73
C ALA A 103 7.37 15.32 15.67
N GLY A 104 7.01 16.28 16.52
CA GLY A 104 7.51 17.64 16.47
C GLY A 104 7.03 18.35 15.19
N ASP A 105 7.94 18.87 14.40
CA ASP A 105 7.65 19.52 13.11
C ASP A 105 7.49 18.50 11.95
N ALA A 106 7.45 17.23 12.27
CA ALA A 106 7.31 16.14 11.31
C ALA A 106 6.15 15.20 11.71
N VAL A 107 5.87 14.28 10.81
CA VAL A 107 4.97 13.13 11.04
C VAL A 107 5.80 11.86 10.99
N ARG A 108 5.57 10.96 11.94
CA ARG A 108 5.98 9.58 11.87
C ARG A 108 4.90 8.78 11.16
N LEU A 109 5.20 8.29 9.98
CA LEU A 109 4.32 7.40 9.22
C LEU A 109 4.83 5.97 9.34
N THR A 110 4.00 5.08 9.88
CA THR A 110 4.27 3.64 9.88
C THR A 110 3.30 2.95 8.92
N MET A 111 3.84 2.20 7.97
CA MET A 111 3.07 1.33 7.10
C MET A 111 3.36 -0.12 7.47
N THR A 112 2.31 -0.89 7.71
CA THR A 112 2.38 -2.32 8.02
C THR A 112 1.64 -3.11 6.95
N GLU A 113 2.31 -4.09 6.35
CA GLU A 113 1.70 -5.12 5.53
C GLU A 113 1.59 -6.39 6.36
N ALA A 114 0.39 -6.97 6.44
CA ALA A 114 0.09 -8.14 7.25
C ALA A 114 -0.73 -9.17 6.46
N HIS A 115 -0.54 -10.45 6.81
CA HIS A 115 -1.21 -11.58 6.17
C HIS A 115 -1.81 -12.52 7.22
N ASP A 116 -2.90 -13.20 6.85
CA ASP A 116 -3.59 -14.18 7.71
C ASP A 116 -2.85 -15.53 7.80
N ARG A 117 -1.82 -15.71 6.99
CA ARG A 117 -0.97 -16.91 6.92
C ARG A 117 0.48 -16.56 6.61
N PRO A 118 1.45 -17.43 6.95
CA PRO A 118 2.84 -17.23 6.56
C PRO A 118 3.01 -17.27 5.04
N LEU A 119 3.71 -16.28 4.49
CA LEU A 119 4.14 -16.25 3.09
C LEU A 119 5.66 -16.37 3.01
N SER A 120 6.16 -16.94 1.91
CA SER A 120 7.60 -17.05 1.69
C SER A 120 8.24 -15.68 1.41
N ASP A 121 9.52 -15.55 1.70
CA ASP A 121 10.29 -14.34 1.40
C ASP A 121 10.29 -13.98 -0.09
N ASP A 122 10.18 -14.97 -0.97
CA ASP A 122 10.08 -14.74 -2.40
C ASP A 122 8.76 -14.07 -2.77
N ILE A 123 7.65 -14.51 -2.19
CA ILE A 123 6.33 -13.85 -2.38
C ILE A 123 6.36 -12.44 -1.81
N LEU A 124 6.89 -12.24 -0.61
CA LEU A 124 6.96 -10.94 0.05
C LEU A 124 7.93 -9.97 -0.65
N SER A 125 8.82 -10.47 -1.51
CA SER A 125 9.82 -9.64 -2.19
C SER A 125 9.21 -8.56 -3.07
N GLY A 126 7.99 -8.76 -3.60
CA GLY A 126 7.26 -7.76 -4.39
C GLY A 126 6.94 -6.50 -3.57
N GLY A 127 6.29 -6.68 -2.43
CA GLY A 127 6.00 -5.57 -1.50
C GLY A 127 7.27 -4.93 -0.96
N ARG A 128 8.25 -5.74 -0.56
CA ARG A 128 9.55 -5.25 -0.06
C ARG A 128 10.35 -4.45 -1.08
N GLN A 129 10.13 -4.68 -2.37
CA GLN A 129 10.69 -3.85 -3.44
C GLN A 129 9.86 -2.58 -3.67
N GLY A 130 8.54 -2.68 -3.65
CA GLY A 130 7.62 -1.59 -4.01
C GLY A 130 7.45 -0.55 -2.92
N TRP A 131 7.20 -0.96 -1.68
CA TRP A 131 6.87 -0.04 -0.59
C TRP A 131 7.94 1.02 -0.28
N PRO A 132 9.23 0.69 -0.23
CA PRO A 132 10.27 1.72 -0.01
C PRO A 132 10.26 2.81 -1.06
N ALA A 133 10.03 2.46 -2.32
CA ALA A 133 9.94 3.42 -3.41
C ALA A 133 8.69 4.29 -3.31
N ILE A 134 7.53 3.70 -3.04
CA ILE A 134 6.26 4.42 -2.83
C ILE A 134 6.38 5.41 -1.68
N LEU A 135 6.89 4.98 -0.52
CA LEU A 135 7.05 5.82 0.65
C LEU A 135 8.08 6.93 0.45
N SER A 136 9.17 6.65 -0.27
CA SER A 136 10.18 7.66 -0.63
C SER A 136 9.62 8.70 -1.59
N ASN A 137 8.82 8.29 -2.57
CA ASN A 137 8.12 9.18 -3.50
C ASN A 137 7.12 10.07 -2.75
N LEU A 138 6.34 9.50 -1.83
CA LEU A 138 5.39 10.22 -0.98
C LEU A 138 6.10 11.29 -0.14
N LYS A 139 7.18 10.91 0.54
CA LYS A 139 7.99 11.83 1.33
C LYS A 139 8.52 12.98 0.49
N SER A 140 9.14 12.68 -0.63
CA SER A 140 9.67 13.71 -1.54
C SER A 140 8.59 14.65 -2.04
N LEU A 141 7.44 14.11 -2.45
CA LEU A 141 6.31 14.93 -2.91
C LEU A 141 5.81 15.90 -1.84
N LEU A 142 5.63 15.42 -0.60
CA LEU A 142 5.12 16.26 0.48
C LEU A 142 6.14 17.30 0.98
N GLU A 143 7.43 16.99 0.94
CA GLU A 143 8.47 17.91 1.42
C GLU A 143 8.95 18.90 0.36
N THR A 144 8.92 18.52 -0.93
CA THR A 144 9.51 19.32 -2.02
C THR A 144 8.50 19.75 -3.10
N GLY A 145 7.31 19.15 -3.11
CA GLY A 145 6.32 19.33 -4.19
C GLY A 145 6.56 18.42 -5.40
N ASN A 146 7.64 17.62 -5.40
CA ASN A 146 7.98 16.72 -6.50
C ASN A 146 8.26 15.30 -5.99
N ALA A 147 7.66 14.29 -6.63
CA ALA A 147 8.01 12.91 -6.37
C ALA A 147 9.38 12.56 -7.01
N LEU A 148 10.04 11.55 -6.46
CA LEU A 148 11.24 10.99 -7.08
C LEU A 148 10.88 10.27 -8.38
N VAL A 149 11.83 10.20 -9.30
CA VAL A 149 11.74 9.34 -10.50
C VAL A 149 12.48 8.04 -10.19
N VAL A 150 11.81 7.11 -9.53
CA VAL A 150 12.36 5.80 -9.23
C VAL A 150 12.04 4.85 -10.39
N LYS A 151 13.09 4.28 -10.98
CA LYS A 151 12.95 3.23 -12.00
C LYS A 151 13.08 1.87 -11.32
N MET A 152 12.00 1.09 -11.34
CA MET A 152 11.99 -0.28 -10.84
C MET A 152 11.64 -1.23 -11.97
N GLY A 153 12.36 -2.35 -12.03
CA GLY A 153 11.94 -3.49 -12.83
C GLY A 153 10.83 -4.29 -12.13
N PRO A 154 10.22 -5.26 -12.83
CA PRO A 154 9.24 -6.15 -12.22
C PRO A 154 9.89 -6.97 -11.09
N PRO A 155 9.12 -7.37 -10.05
CA PRO A 155 9.63 -8.13 -8.90
C PRO A 155 9.90 -9.60 -9.27
N GLN A 156 11.05 -9.86 -9.86
CA GLN A 156 11.40 -11.15 -10.50
C GLN A 156 11.27 -12.35 -9.56
N ARG A 157 11.70 -12.21 -8.28
CA ARG A 157 11.61 -13.30 -7.29
C ARG A 157 10.16 -13.66 -7.00
N MET A 158 9.30 -12.65 -6.79
CA MET A 158 7.88 -12.85 -6.56
C MET A 158 7.21 -13.50 -7.78
N LEU A 159 7.48 -12.98 -8.98
CA LEU A 159 6.91 -13.51 -10.22
C LEU A 159 7.31 -14.96 -10.45
N ALA A 160 8.56 -15.34 -10.19
CA ALA A 160 9.04 -16.71 -10.28
C ALA A 160 8.34 -17.64 -9.27
N ALA A 161 8.16 -17.18 -8.03
CA ALA A 161 7.46 -17.94 -7.00
C ALA A 161 5.97 -18.14 -7.35
N LEU A 162 5.29 -17.09 -7.83
CA LEU A 162 3.89 -17.17 -8.28
C LEU A 162 3.73 -18.16 -9.44
N LYS A 163 4.64 -18.12 -10.40
CA LYS A 163 4.66 -19.07 -11.53
C LYS A 163 4.81 -20.52 -11.05
N THR A 164 5.68 -20.76 -10.07
CA THR A 164 5.86 -22.09 -9.47
C THR A 164 4.59 -22.57 -8.78
N MET A 165 3.79 -21.67 -8.23
CA MET A 165 2.48 -21.97 -7.63
C MET A 165 1.36 -22.10 -8.67
N GLY A 166 1.64 -21.94 -9.96
CA GLY A 166 0.67 -21.97 -11.05
C GLY A 166 -0.25 -20.75 -11.08
N ILE A 167 0.18 -19.61 -10.51
CA ILE A 167 -0.57 -18.35 -10.54
C ILE A 167 -0.17 -17.57 -11.80
N ALA A 168 -1.17 -17.22 -12.62
CA ALA A 168 -0.95 -16.38 -13.79
C ALA A 168 -0.59 -14.95 -13.34
N THR A 169 0.48 -14.41 -13.91
CA THR A 169 0.93 -13.02 -13.72
C THR A 169 0.75 -12.24 -15.02
N PRO A 170 0.46 -10.93 -14.95
CA PRO A 170 0.34 -10.11 -16.14
C PRO A 170 1.66 -9.96 -16.89
#